data_20e9228a4528f1baa62bf4bd564abd39
#
_entry.id   20e9228a4528f1baa62bf4bd564abd39
#
_cell.length_a   1.000
_cell.length_b   1.000
_cell.length_c   1.000
_cell.angle_alpha   90.00
_cell.angle_beta   90.00
_cell.angle_gamma   90.00
#
_symmetry.space_group_name_H-M   'P 1'
#
loop_
_entity.id
_entity.type
_entity.pdbx_description
1 polymer ?
#
loop_
_entity_poly.entity_id
_entity_poly.type
_entity_poly.pdbx_seq_one_letter_code
_entity_poly.pdbx_strand_id
1 'polypeptide(L)'
;MQNHPAHQEPRRVLGSFFAPKSQNTPTWEQRKLGEIAVFSKGVGYSKNDLCEEGTPIILYGRLYTKYETCIFDVDTFVKEKAGGVYSKGGEVIVPASGETAEDISIASVVVKPGILLGGDLNIVSPTAEYDSAFLALTISSGATHKYLSSLAQGKSVVHLHNADIQSVSAKFPTKREQEKIHLLFGKIDTLITLHQRKYEKLVNIKKSMLNKMFPPNGASVPEIRFKGFTDPWEQRKLDEAFDFTVPNNTLSRAELNQESGSVRNVHYGDVLIKYGSVLDVQNDELPFITGRSKDDFKGALLQNGDIIIADTAEDETTGKVCEIVNIQDKDVVAGLHTMVCRPKNKTAEGYFGYYMNSSSYHHQLLPLMQGIKVLSLSKTNVQKTTVKYPKDKAEQQKIADCLRRIDTLITLHQRKLEKLQNIKKSCLEKMFV
;
A
#
# COMPACT_ATOMS: atom_id res chain seq x y z
N MET A 1 34.91 -8.23 -20.17
CA MET A 1 33.87 -7.80 -21.13
C MET A 1 32.81 -8.88 -21.18
N GLN A 2 31.73 -8.76 -20.44
CA GLN A 2 30.53 -9.58 -20.59
C GLN A 2 29.34 -8.65 -20.43
N ASN A 3 28.60 -8.50 -21.53
CA ASN A 3 27.42 -7.66 -21.65
C ASN A 3 26.27 -8.21 -20.79
N HIS A 4 25.80 -7.42 -19.82
CA HIS A 4 24.49 -7.63 -19.21
C HIS A 4 23.39 -7.10 -20.15
N PRO A 5 22.30 -7.84 -20.36
CA PRO A 5 21.17 -7.35 -21.13
C PRO A 5 20.45 -6.25 -20.36
N ALA A 6 20.35 -5.09 -20.98
CA ALA A 6 19.62 -3.93 -20.52
C ALA A 6 18.13 -4.28 -20.29
N HIS A 7 17.61 -3.93 -19.11
CA HIS A 7 16.18 -3.94 -18.81
C HIS A 7 15.42 -3.10 -19.84
N GLN A 8 14.68 -3.75 -20.73
CA GLN A 8 13.76 -3.07 -21.63
C GLN A 8 12.63 -2.43 -20.83
N GLU A 9 12.60 -1.10 -20.85
CA GLU A 9 11.63 -0.27 -20.16
C GLU A 9 10.18 -0.50 -20.64
N PRO A 10 9.18 -0.34 -19.74
CA PRO A 10 7.73 -0.47 -20.07
C PRO A 10 7.22 0.53 -21.11
N ARG A 11 8.00 1.54 -21.51
CA ARG A 11 7.67 2.50 -22.57
C ARG A 11 7.38 1.86 -23.93
N ARG A 12 7.98 0.68 -24.24
CA ARG A 12 7.73 -0.02 -25.51
C ARG A 12 6.37 -0.72 -25.56
N VAL A 13 5.80 -1.14 -24.44
CA VAL A 13 4.51 -1.86 -24.42
C VAL A 13 3.33 -0.89 -24.56
N LEU A 14 3.41 0.30 -23.98
CA LEU A 14 2.37 1.34 -24.13
C LEU A 14 2.46 2.07 -25.47
N GLY A 15 3.65 2.27 -26.04
CA GLY A 15 3.85 2.96 -27.31
C GLY A 15 3.24 2.24 -28.53
N SER A 16 3.03 0.91 -28.47
CA SER A 16 2.37 0.15 -29.54
C SER A 16 0.83 0.22 -29.50
N PHE A 17 0.23 0.69 -28.42
CA PHE A 17 -1.22 0.86 -28.28
C PHE A 17 -1.71 2.26 -28.65
N PHE A 18 -0.84 3.26 -28.59
CA PHE A 18 -1.17 4.64 -28.96
C PHE A 18 -0.39 5.04 -30.23
N ALA A 19 -0.89 4.60 -31.39
CA ALA A 19 -0.44 5.18 -32.64
C ALA A 19 -0.83 6.67 -32.69
N PRO A 20 0.01 7.56 -33.25
CA PRO A 20 -0.39 8.95 -33.49
C PRO A 20 -1.65 8.95 -34.37
N LYS A 21 -2.61 9.85 -34.07
CA LYS A 21 -3.86 9.98 -34.83
C LYS A 21 -3.52 10.05 -36.33
N SER A 22 -3.71 8.95 -37.06
CA SER A 22 -3.73 8.99 -38.51
C SER A 22 -5.02 9.68 -38.95
N GLN A 23 -5.03 10.36 -40.07
CA GLN A 23 -6.20 11.07 -40.59
C GLN A 23 -7.40 10.16 -40.88
N ASN A 24 -7.26 8.84 -40.74
CA ASN A 24 -8.28 7.81 -40.97
C ASN A 24 -8.63 6.99 -39.71
N THR A 25 -8.48 7.54 -38.47
CA THR A 25 -8.96 6.84 -37.29
C THR A 25 -10.49 6.96 -37.24
N PRO A 26 -11.28 5.86 -37.18
CA PRO A 26 -12.72 5.92 -37.05
C PRO A 26 -13.08 6.75 -35.80
N THR A 27 -13.93 7.75 -35.96
CA THR A 27 -14.46 8.52 -34.83
C THR A 27 -15.35 7.62 -33.98
N TRP A 28 -15.22 7.72 -32.64
CA TRP A 28 -16.12 7.03 -31.74
C TRP A 28 -17.55 7.54 -31.95
N GLU A 29 -18.48 6.61 -32.11
CA GLU A 29 -19.88 6.91 -32.36
C GLU A 29 -20.60 7.20 -31.05
N GLN A 30 -21.39 8.26 -31.00
CA GLN A 30 -22.20 8.61 -29.84
C GLN A 30 -23.52 7.87 -29.88
N ARG A 31 -23.86 7.14 -28.81
CA ARG A 31 -25.10 6.39 -28.64
C ARG A 31 -25.71 6.60 -27.26
N LYS A 32 -27.02 6.62 -27.15
CA LYS A 32 -27.72 6.53 -25.87
C LYS A 32 -27.62 5.13 -25.30
N LEU A 33 -27.40 4.98 -24.01
CA LEU A 33 -27.31 3.66 -23.37
C LEU A 33 -28.61 2.88 -23.49
N GLY A 34 -29.77 3.56 -23.51
CA GLY A 34 -31.09 2.95 -23.73
C GLY A 34 -31.28 2.36 -25.12
N GLU A 35 -30.50 2.76 -26.13
CA GLU A 35 -30.54 2.24 -27.50
C GLU A 35 -29.72 0.96 -27.68
N ILE A 36 -28.72 0.76 -26.82
CA ILE A 36 -27.70 -0.29 -26.96
C ILE A 36 -27.82 -1.44 -25.95
N ALA A 37 -28.72 -1.32 -24.97
CA ALA A 37 -28.87 -2.30 -23.90
C ALA A 37 -30.33 -2.48 -23.46
N VAL A 38 -30.61 -3.66 -22.91
CA VAL A 38 -31.88 -3.96 -22.22
C VAL A 38 -31.65 -3.76 -20.71
N PHE A 39 -32.63 -3.16 -20.04
CA PHE A 39 -32.56 -2.81 -18.63
C PHE A 39 -33.53 -3.62 -17.79
N SER A 40 -33.07 -4.10 -16.66
CA SER A 40 -33.88 -4.75 -15.62
C SER A 40 -33.39 -4.38 -14.23
N LYS A 41 -33.97 -4.99 -13.20
CA LYS A 41 -33.52 -4.77 -11.80
C LYS A 41 -33.27 -6.10 -11.10
N GLY A 42 -32.35 -6.09 -10.17
CA GLY A 42 -32.19 -7.14 -9.18
C GLY A 42 -33.33 -7.13 -8.16
N VAL A 43 -33.53 -8.21 -7.43
CA VAL A 43 -34.68 -8.38 -6.52
C VAL A 43 -34.32 -8.99 -5.18
N GLY A 44 -35.07 -8.59 -4.19
CA GLY A 44 -35.51 -9.34 -3.00
C GLY A 44 -34.51 -9.68 -1.91
N TYR A 45 -33.22 -9.38 -2.03
CA TYR A 45 -32.24 -9.76 -1.03
C TYR A 45 -31.52 -8.55 -0.44
N SER A 46 -31.27 -8.60 0.87
CA SER A 46 -30.56 -7.59 1.64
C SER A 46 -29.36 -8.19 2.36
N LYS A 47 -28.54 -7.35 3.00
CA LYS A 47 -27.40 -7.79 3.81
C LYS A 47 -27.79 -8.76 4.93
N ASN A 48 -29.03 -8.67 5.45
CA ASN A 48 -29.54 -9.54 6.51
C ASN A 48 -29.86 -10.96 6.04
N ASP A 49 -29.95 -11.19 4.73
CA ASP A 49 -30.20 -12.51 4.14
C ASP A 49 -28.90 -13.30 3.92
N LEU A 50 -27.72 -12.70 4.15
CA LEU A 50 -26.43 -13.35 3.92
C LEU A 50 -26.22 -14.51 4.91
N CYS A 51 -25.63 -15.60 4.40
CA CYS A 51 -25.26 -16.79 5.17
C CYS A 51 -23.89 -17.31 4.73
N GLU A 52 -23.34 -18.28 5.46
CA GLU A 52 -22.00 -18.80 5.20
C GLU A 52 -21.94 -19.66 3.92
N GLU A 53 -23.03 -20.39 3.62
CA GLU A 53 -23.13 -21.28 2.47
C GLU A 53 -24.51 -21.17 1.84
N GLY A 54 -24.61 -21.32 0.49
CA GLY A 54 -25.87 -21.28 -0.24
C GLY A 54 -25.71 -20.87 -1.70
N THR A 55 -26.71 -20.22 -2.23
CA THR A 55 -26.67 -19.66 -3.59
C THR A 55 -25.83 -18.40 -3.66
N PRO A 56 -24.85 -18.32 -4.58
CA PRO A 56 -24.00 -17.15 -4.71
C PRO A 56 -24.82 -15.92 -5.11
N ILE A 57 -24.52 -14.76 -4.46
CA ILE A 57 -25.26 -13.51 -4.67
C ILE A 57 -24.35 -12.30 -4.77
N ILE A 58 -24.76 -11.32 -5.57
CA ILE A 58 -24.18 -9.97 -5.56
C ILE A 58 -25.21 -9.00 -4.99
N LEU A 59 -24.85 -8.30 -3.92
CA LEU A 59 -25.55 -7.14 -3.40
C LEU A 59 -24.84 -5.85 -3.85
N TYR A 60 -25.59 -4.75 -3.98
CA TYR A 60 -25.05 -3.47 -4.45
C TYR A 60 -23.84 -2.99 -3.65
N GLY A 61 -23.80 -3.24 -2.33
CA GLY A 61 -22.70 -2.85 -1.44
C GLY A 61 -21.35 -3.49 -1.80
N ARG A 62 -21.32 -4.63 -2.51
CA ARG A 62 -20.08 -5.21 -3.01
C ARG A 62 -19.33 -4.27 -3.95
N LEU A 63 -20.05 -3.52 -4.79
CA LEU A 63 -19.42 -2.62 -5.75
C LEU A 63 -18.65 -1.49 -5.08
N TYR A 64 -18.97 -1.15 -3.83
CA TYR A 64 -18.24 -0.16 -3.03
C TYR A 64 -17.06 -0.76 -2.25
N THR A 65 -17.30 -1.94 -1.66
CA THR A 65 -16.33 -2.54 -0.73
C THR A 65 -15.26 -3.37 -1.45
N LYS A 66 -15.59 -3.93 -2.61
CA LYS A 66 -14.70 -4.80 -3.40
C LYS A 66 -14.95 -4.58 -4.89
N TYR A 67 -14.59 -3.39 -5.38
CA TYR A 67 -14.78 -3.06 -6.79
C TYR A 67 -13.90 -3.90 -7.71
N GLU A 68 -14.55 -4.53 -8.69
CA GLU A 68 -13.92 -5.28 -9.78
C GLU A 68 -14.64 -4.92 -11.07
N THR A 69 -13.94 -4.53 -12.13
CA THR A 69 -14.56 -4.27 -13.45
C THR A 69 -15.28 -5.50 -13.99
N CYS A 70 -14.69 -6.69 -13.77
CA CYS A 70 -15.28 -7.99 -14.13
C CYS A 70 -15.32 -8.88 -12.89
N ILE A 71 -16.52 -9.27 -12.45
CA ILE A 71 -16.75 -10.16 -11.31
C ILE A 71 -16.81 -11.59 -11.83
N PHE A 72 -15.78 -12.39 -11.51
CA PHE A 72 -15.70 -13.81 -11.89
C PHE A 72 -16.26 -14.72 -10.82
N ASP A 73 -16.04 -14.38 -9.55
CA ASP A 73 -16.46 -15.18 -8.40
C ASP A 73 -16.98 -14.28 -7.28
N VAL A 74 -17.90 -14.82 -6.48
CA VAL A 74 -18.45 -14.14 -5.32
C VAL A 74 -18.23 -14.97 -4.07
N ASP A 75 -18.07 -14.28 -2.95
CA ASP A 75 -17.81 -14.83 -1.61
C ASP A 75 -18.99 -14.54 -0.64
N THR A 76 -20.15 -14.24 -1.20
CA THR A 76 -21.38 -13.97 -0.47
C THR A 76 -22.48 -14.92 -0.93
N PHE A 77 -23.23 -15.47 0.02
CA PHE A 77 -24.24 -16.50 -0.24
C PHE A 77 -25.53 -16.19 0.50
N VAL A 78 -26.65 -16.70 -0.04
CA VAL A 78 -27.97 -16.60 0.57
C VAL A 78 -28.73 -17.92 0.45
N LYS A 79 -29.73 -18.12 1.32
CA LYS A 79 -30.74 -19.13 1.11
C LYS A 79 -31.71 -18.63 0.03
N GLU A 80 -31.91 -19.46 -0.98
CA GLU A 80 -32.76 -19.11 -2.12
C GLU A 80 -34.20 -18.82 -1.72
N LYS A 81 -34.76 -17.76 -2.31
CA LYS A 81 -36.17 -17.38 -2.19
C LYS A 81 -36.82 -17.44 -3.60
N ALA A 82 -38.10 -17.71 -3.69
CA ALA A 82 -38.81 -17.68 -4.95
C ALA A 82 -38.74 -16.31 -5.64
N GLY A 83 -38.57 -16.29 -6.95
CA GLY A 83 -38.57 -15.05 -7.75
C GLY A 83 -37.19 -14.39 -7.86
N GLY A 84 -36.09 -15.08 -7.55
CA GLY A 84 -34.73 -14.57 -7.72
C GLY A 84 -34.37 -14.24 -9.17
N VAL A 85 -33.59 -13.20 -9.39
CA VAL A 85 -33.03 -12.83 -10.71
C VAL A 85 -31.57 -13.34 -10.75
N TYR A 86 -31.30 -14.20 -11.73
CA TYR A 86 -29.97 -14.79 -11.93
C TYR A 86 -29.23 -14.17 -13.09
N SER A 87 -27.95 -14.01 -12.96
CA SER A 87 -27.07 -13.64 -14.06
C SER A 87 -27.07 -14.71 -15.14
N LYS A 88 -27.02 -14.29 -16.41
CA LYS A 88 -26.83 -15.15 -17.60
C LYS A 88 -25.37 -15.14 -18.06
N GLY A 89 -24.58 -14.22 -17.52
CA GLY A 89 -23.21 -13.93 -17.90
C GLY A 89 -23.12 -12.79 -18.93
N GLY A 90 -22.35 -11.77 -18.59
CA GLY A 90 -22.16 -10.57 -19.43
C GLY A 90 -23.06 -9.38 -19.08
N GLU A 91 -23.91 -9.48 -18.07
CA GLU A 91 -24.65 -8.32 -17.58
C GLU A 91 -23.73 -7.32 -16.89
N VAL A 92 -23.96 -6.04 -17.14
CA VAL A 92 -23.38 -4.93 -16.40
C VAL A 92 -24.33 -4.55 -15.28
N ILE A 93 -23.84 -4.52 -14.06
CA ILE A 93 -24.60 -4.12 -12.87
C ILE A 93 -24.14 -2.75 -12.40
N VAL A 94 -25.09 -1.90 -12.01
CA VAL A 94 -24.88 -0.54 -11.51
C VAL A 94 -25.69 -0.40 -10.21
N PRO A 95 -25.12 0.12 -9.12
CA PRO A 95 -25.89 0.38 -7.89
C PRO A 95 -27.10 1.26 -8.17
N ALA A 96 -28.22 0.96 -7.54
CA ALA A 96 -29.42 1.80 -7.59
C ALA A 96 -29.52 2.72 -6.36
N SER A 97 -28.74 2.43 -5.29
CA SER A 97 -28.68 3.20 -4.05
C SER A 97 -27.25 3.30 -3.57
N GLY A 98 -26.86 4.41 -2.95
CA GLY A 98 -25.51 4.64 -2.41
C GLY A 98 -25.45 5.82 -1.45
N GLU A 99 -24.29 6.03 -0.84
CA GLU A 99 -24.03 7.14 0.09
C GLU A 99 -23.64 8.42 -0.65
N THR A 100 -22.89 8.30 -1.76
CA THR A 100 -22.46 9.43 -2.58
C THR A 100 -22.87 9.27 -4.05
N ALA A 101 -22.95 10.39 -4.75
CA ALA A 101 -23.26 10.41 -6.18
C ALA A 101 -22.14 9.77 -7.02
N GLU A 102 -20.91 9.89 -6.60
CA GLU A 102 -19.74 9.29 -7.22
C GLU A 102 -19.75 7.76 -7.07
N ASP A 103 -20.06 7.25 -5.89
CA ASP A 103 -20.08 5.81 -5.63
C ASP A 103 -21.17 5.10 -6.45
N ILE A 104 -22.34 5.73 -6.59
CA ILE A 104 -23.50 5.11 -7.28
C ILE A 104 -23.31 5.01 -8.80
N SER A 105 -22.42 5.80 -9.39
CA SER A 105 -22.16 5.81 -10.84
C SER A 105 -21.00 4.89 -11.26
N ILE A 106 -20.80 3.79 -10.56
CA ILE A 106 -19.84 2.72 -10.90
C ILE A 106 -20.56 1.50 -11.47
N ALA A 107 -19.85 0.70 -12.25
CA ALA A 107 -20.41 -0.48 -12.91
C ALA A 107 -19.42 -1.65 -12.90
N SER A 108 -19.96 -2.87 -12.84
CA SER A 108 -19.19 -4.11 -12.96
C SER A 108 -19.91 -5.09 -13.88
N VAL A 109 -19.14 -5.94 -14.55
CA VAL A 109 -19.69 -7.06 -15.35
C VAL A 109 -19.77 -8.30 -14.48
N VAL A 110 -20.90 -8.99 -14.51
CA VAL A 110 -21.06 -10.34 -13.96
C VAL A 110 -20.70 -11.34 -15.05
N VAL A 111 -19.53 -11.98 -14.93
CA VAL A 111 -19.00 -12.83 -16.02
C VAL A 111 -19.67 -14.21 -16.07
N LYS A 112 -19.97 -14.80 -14.92
CA LYS A 112 -20.54 -16.14 -14.81
C LYS A 112 -22.07 -16.11 -14.73
N PRO A 113 -22.75 -17.08 -15.36
CA PRO A 113 -24.17 -17.31 -15.14
C PRO A 113 -24.42 -17.92 -13.74
N GLY A 114 -25.67 -17.83 -13.27
CA GLY A 114 -26.12 -18.50 -12.06
C GLY A 114 -25.84 -17.77 -10.75
N ILE A 115 -25.44 -16.51 -10.80
CA ILE A 115 -25.26 -15.67 -9.62
C ILE A 115 -26.52 -14.85 -9.40
N LEU A 116 -27.10 -14.88 -8.21
CA LEU A 116 -28.26 -14.03 -7.85
C LEU A 116 -27.85 -12.55 -7.87
N LEU A 117 -28.71 -11.72 -8.43
CA LEU A 117 -28.58 -10.27 -8.47
C LEU A 117 -29.59 -9.67 -7.50
N GLY A 118 -29.09 -9.22 -6.36
CA GLY A 118 -29.89 -8.73 -5.24
C GLY A 118 -30.57 -7.40 -5.49
N GLY A 119 -31.38 -6.95 -4.54
CA GLY A 119 -32.04 -5.64 -4.58
C GLY A 119 -31.07 -4.48 -4.73
N ASP A 120 -31.58 -3.33 -5.16
CA ASP A 120 -30.83 -2.10 -5.40
C ASP A 120 -29.67 -2.24 -6.42
N LEU A 121 -29.83 -3.15 -7.38
CA LEU A 121 -29.01 -3.25 -8.58
C LEU A 121 -29.80 -2.90 -9.83
N ASN A 122 -29.32 -1.95 -10.62
CA ASN A 122 -29.70 -1.77 -12.01
C ASN A 122 -28.91 -2.78 -12.84
N ILE A 123 -29.58 -3.53 -13.70
CA ILE A 123 -28.98 -4.54 -14.58
C ILE A 123 -29.08 -4.03 -16.01
N VAL A 124 -27.93 -3.93 -16.67
CA VAL A 124 -27.79 -3.42 -18.04
C VAL A 124 -27.21 -4.54 -18.90
N SER A 125 -27.99 -5.07 -19.81
CA SER A 125 -27.62 -6.15 -20.72
C SER A 125 -27.36 -5.57 -22.12
N PRO A 126 -26.07 -5.32 -22.51
CA PRO A 126 -25.79 -4.75 -23.82
C PRO A 126 -26.13 -5.71 -24.95
N THR A 127 -26.48 -5.17 -26.13
CA THR A 127 -26.63 -5.96 -27.34
C THR A 127 -25.29 -6.54 -27.82
N ALA A 128 -25.34 -7.54 -28.71
CA ALA A 128 -24.19 -8.27 -29.16
C ALA A 128 -23.08 -7.41 -29.84
N GLU A 129 -23.42 -6.20 -30.24
CA GLU A 129 -22.45 -5.25 -30.86
C GLU A 129 -21.57 -4.49 -29.86
N TYR A 130 -21.90 -4.58 -28.57
CA TYR A 130 -21.18 -3.86 -27.51
C TYR A 130 -20.53 -4.83 -26.54
N ASP A 131 -19.34 -4.46 -26.08
CA ASP A 131 -18.57 -5.22 -25.09
C ASP A 131 -18.99 -4.80 -23.68
N SER A 132 -19.42 -5.76 -22.86
CA SER A 132 -19.92 -5.52 -21.50
C SER A 132 -18.87 -4.87 -20.60
N ALA A 133 -17.60 -5.30 -20.69
CA ALA A 133 -16.56 -4.76 -19.85
C ALA A 133 -16.15 -3.35 -20.28
N PHE A 134 -16.16 -3.06 -21.59
CA PHE A 134 -15.99 -1.71 -22.08
C PHE A 134 -17.15 -0.79 -21.61
N LEU A 135 -18.39 -1.28 -21.65
CA LEU A 135 -19.56 -0.54 -21.15
C LEU A 135 -19.42 -0.24 -19.64
N ALA A 136 -19.00 -1.22 -18.84
CA ALA A 136 -18.77 -1.02 -17.41
C ALA A 136 -17.67 0.04 -17.16
N LEU A 137 -16.57 0.01 -17.93
CA LEU A 137 -15.53 1.05 -17.86
C LEU A 137 -16.06 2.42 -18.28
N THR A 138 -16.90 2.48 -19.32
CA THR A 138 -17.53 3.72 -19.81
C THR A 138 -18.43 4.35 -18.76
N ILE A 139 -19.26 3.55 -18.08
CA ILE A 139 -20.12 4.02 -16.99
C ILE A 139 -19.31 4.51 -15.81
N SER A 140 -18.24 3.80 -15.45
CA SER A 140 -17.42 4.06 -14.27
C SER A 140 -16.35 5.13 -14.47
N SER A 141 -16.24 5.77 -15.65
CA SER A 141 -15.09 6.63 -15.96
C SER A 141 -15.47 7.85 -16.79
N GLY A 142 -14.63 8.88 -16.72
CA GLY A 142 -14.66 10.04 -17.61
C GLY A 142 -15.94 10.86 -17.54
N ALA A 143 -16.39 11.33 -18.71
CA ALA A 143 -17.57 12.19 -18.85
C ALA A 143 -18.88 11.47 -18.49
N THR A 144 -19.00 10.20 -18.84
CA THR A 144 -20.20 9.38 -18.56
C THR A 144 -20.41 9.22 -17.05
N HIS A 145 -19.37 8.86 -16.30
CA HIS A 145 -19.41 8.76 -14.84
C HIS A 145 -19.84 10.09 -14.19
N LYS A 146 -19.22 11.20 -14.58
CA LYS A 146 -19.54 12.54 -14.04
C LYS A 146 -20.99 12.92 -14.32
N TYR A 147 -21.49 12.61 -15.52
CA TYR A 147 -22.86 12.92 -15.88
C TYR A 147 -23.85 12.05 -15.09
N LEU A 148 -23.62 10.76 -14.97
CA LEU A 148 -24.43 9.87 -14.13
C LEU A 148 -24.44 10.31 -12.67
N SER A 149 -23.30 10.69 -12.11
CA SER A 149 -23.20 11.25 -10.75
C SER A 149 -24.09 12.50 -10.60
N SER A 150 -24.18 13.34 -11.62
CA SER A 150 -25.03 14.53 -11.58
C SER A 150 -26.54 14.23 -11.64
N LEU A 151 -26.92 13.05 -12.12
CA LEU A 151 -28.34 12.61 -12.17
C LEU A 151 -28.79 11.93 -10.86
N ALA A 152 -27.85 11.55 -9.97
CA ALA A 152 -28.16 10.93 -8.70
C ALA A 152 -29.01 11.84 -7.80
N GLN A 153 -30.10 11.31 -7.26
CA GLN A 153 -31.09 12.04 -6.47
C GLN A 153 -31.12 11.57 -5.02
N GLY A 154 -31.13 12.48 -4.08
CA GLY A 154 -31.20 12.20 -2.65
C GLY A 154 -30.26 13.07 -1.81
N LYS A 155 -30.42 13.04 -0.47
CA LYS A 155 -29.59 13.82 0.46
C LYS A 155 -28.68 12.94 1.33
N SER A 156 -29.26 11.94 2.00
CA SER A 156 -28.51 11.01 2.86
C SER A 156 -28.26 9.67 2.18
N VAL A 157 -29.16 9.27 1.30
CA VAL A 157 -29.03 8.14 0.38
C VAL A 157 -29.37 8.68 -0.98
N VAL A 158 -28.49 8.46 -1.93
CA VAL A 158 -28.69 8.83 -3.33
C VAL A 158 -29.19 7.65 -4.13
N HIS A 159 -30.02 7.91 -5.13
CA HIS A 159 -30.61 6.90 -5.98
C HIS A 159 -30.32 7.19 -7.45
N LEU A 160 -30.11 6.13 -8.22
CA LEU A 160 -29.94 6.16 -9.67
C LEU A 160 -30.85 5.09 -10.28
N HIS A 161 -31.79 5.51 -11.17
CA HIS A 161 -32.74 4.63 -11.77
C HIS A 161 -32.32 4.20 -13.19
N ASN A 162 -32.90 3.09 -13.67
CA ASN A 162 -32.67 2.64 -15.04
C ASN A 162 -32.95 3.73 -16.08
N ALA A 163 -34.00 4.55 -15.87
CA ALA A 163 -34.34 5.66 -16.76
C ALA A 163 -33.23 6.70 -16.86
N ASP A 164 -32.57 6.98 -15.75
CA ASP A 164 -31.43 7.92 -15.71
C ASP A 164 -30.28 7.35 -16.55
N ILE A 165 -29.92 6.08 -16.34
CA ILE A 165 -28.83 5.41 -17.09
C ILE A 165 -29.19 5.33 -18.59
N GLN A 166 -30.42 4.99 -18.94
CA GLN A 166 -30.90 4.94 -20.34
C GLN A 166 -30.77 6.27 -21.07
N SER A 167 -30.96 7.37 -20.36
CA SER A 167 -30.90 8.73 -20.94
C SER A 167 -29.50 9.18 -21.33
N VAL A 168 -28.47 8.57 -20.75
CA VAL A 168 -27.06 8.96 -20.93
C VAL A 168 -26.57 8.60 -22.32
N SER A 169 -25.88 9.55 -22.95
CA SER A 169 -25.15 9.34 -24.20
C SER A 169 -23.66 9.12 -23.91
N ALA A 170 -23.10 8.07 -24.49
CA ALA A 170 -21.68 7.75 -24.41
C ALA A 170 -21.10 7.48 -25.80
N LYS A 171 -19.77 7.54 -25.91
CA LYS A 171 -19.07 7.31 -27.17
C LYS A 171 -18.51 5.88 -27.21
N PHE A 172 -18.71 5.21 -28.34
CA PHE A 172 -18.28 3.83 -28.56
C PHE A 172 -17.44 3.70 -29.81
N PRO A 173 -16.25 3.10 -29.71
CA PRO A 173 -15.49 2.66 -30.89
C PRO A 173 -16.08 1.37 -31.49
N THR A 174 -15.47 0.85 -32.54
CA THR A 174 -15.79 -0.48 -33.06
C THR A 174 -15.69 -1.55 -31.96
N LYS A 175 -16.51 -2.61 -32.02
CA LYS A 175 -16.49 -3.71 -31.04
C LYS A 175 -15.08 -4.27 -30.82
N ARG A 176 -14.33 -4.47 -31.89
CA ARG A 176 -12.95 -4.96 -31.83
C ARG A 176 -12.03 -4.02 -31.01
N GLU A 177 -12.25 -2.72 -31.08
CA GLU A 177 -11.50 -1.74 -30.30
C GLU A 177 -11.97 -1.74 -28.83
N GLN A 178 -13.30 -1.84 -28.56
CA GLN A 178 -13.84 -2.02 -27.23
C GLN A 178 -13.20 -3.22 -26.52
N GLU A 179 -13.14 -4.38 -27.18
CA GLU A 179 -12.51 -5.60 -26.67
C GLU A 179 -11.02 -5.42 -26.35
N LYS A 180 -10.27 -4.71 -27.20
CA LYS A 180 -8.85 -4.42 -26.96
C LYS A 180 -8.67 -3.51 -25.74
N ILE A 181 -9.54 -2.51 -25.59
CA ILE A 181 -9.49 -1.57 -24.46
C ILE A 181 -9.79 -2.31 -23.17
N HIS A 182 -10.86 -3.09 -23.09
CA HIS A 182 -11.17 -3.83 -21.87
C HIS A 182 -10.10 -4.86 -21.52
N LEU A 183 -9.52 -5.56 -22.49
CA LEU A 183 -8.41 -6.47 -22.27
C LEU A 183 -7.16 -5.78 -21.71
N LEU A 184 -6.88 -4.55 -22.16
CA LEU A 184 -5.79 -3.75 -21.59
C LEU A 184 -6.02 -3.44 -20.12
N PHE A 185 -7.23 -2.95 -19.75
CA PHE A 185 -7.56 -2.65 -18.36
C PHE A 185 -7.61 -3.92 -17.50
N GLY A 186 -8.14 -5.02 -18.00
CA GLY A 186 -8.14 -6.32 -17.32
C GLY A 186 -6.72 -6.82 -17.00
N LYS A 187 -5.76 -6.63 -17.93
CA LYS A 187 -4.33 -6.93 -17.66
C LYS A 187 -3.75 -6.02 -16.57
N ILE A 188 -4.07 -4.73 -16.60
CA ILE A 188 -3.62 -3.78 -15.57
C ILE A 188 -4.19 -4.20 -14.20
N ASP A 189 -5.48 -4.52 -14.11
CA ASP A 189 -6.13 -4.97 -12.87
C ASP A 189 -5.54 -6.27 -12.34
N THR A 190 -5.26 -7.22 -13.22
CA THR A 190 -4.55 -8.47 -12.87
C THR A 190 -3.17 -8.19 -12.27
N LEU A 191 -2.39 -7.27 -12.86
CA LEU A 191 -1.08 -6.88 -12.34
C LEU A 191 -1.20 -6.16 -10.99
N ILE A 192 -2.16 -5.25 -10.82
CA ILE A 192 -2.44 -4.57 -9.55
C ILE A 192 -2.72 -5.61 -8.45
N THR A 193 -3.66 -6.52 -8.70
CA THR A 193 -4.02 -7.59 -7.74
C THR A 193 -2.82 -8.48 -7.40
N LEU A 194 -2.01 -8.86 -8.40
CA LEU A 194 -0.82 -9.67 -8.19
C LEU A 194 0.23 -8.96 -7.31
N HIS A 195 0.49 -7.67 -7.59
CA HIS A 195 1.44 -6.89 -6.80
C HIS A 195 0.92 -6.62 -5.39
N GLN A 196 -0.39 -6.37 -5.22
CA GLN A 196 -1.02 -6.22 -3.91
C GLN A 196 -0.86 -7.48 -3.05
N ARG A 197 -1.21 -8.66 -3.58
CA ARG A 197 -1.05 -9.94 -2.87
C ARG A 197 0.41 -10.23 -2.51
N LYS A 198 1.35 -9.92 -3.39
CA LYS A 198 2.79 -10.09 -3.10
C LYS A 198 3.27 -9.15 -2.02
N TYR A 199 2.84 -7.88 -2.05
CA TYR A 199 3.14 -6.90 -1.02
C TYR A 199 2.66 -7.38 0.36
N GLU A 200 1.38 -7.75 0.49
CA GLU A 200 0.79 -8.24 1.74
C GLU A 200 1.51 -9.51 2.26
N LYS A 201 1.79 -10.46 1.37
CA LYS A 201 2.55 -11.66 1.74
C LYS A 201 3.94 -11.33 2.26
N LEU A 202 4.66 -10.41 1.63
CA LEU A 202 6.01 -10.00 2.06
C LEU A 202 5.98 -9.25 3.40
N VAL A 203 4.98 -8.40 3.65
CA VAL A 203 4.77 -7.74 4.95
C VAL A 203 4.55 -8.78 6.05
N ASN A 204 3.71 -9.79 5.81
CA ASN A 204 3.47 -10.88 6.76
C ASN A 204 4.72 -11.74 6.98
N ILE A 205 5.49 -12.03 5.93
CA ILE A 205 6.78 -12.74 6.04
C ILE A 205 7.76 -11.91 6.88
N LYS A 206 7.90 -10.61 6.64
CA LYS A 206 8.77 -9.72 7.43
C LYS A 206 8.39 -9.78 8.91
N LYS A 207 7.10 -9.62 9.23
CA LYS A 207 6.60 -9.70 10.61
C LYS A 207 6.95 -11.04 11.27
N SER A 208 6.74 -12.15 10.56
CA SER A 208 7.08 -13.48 11.06
C SER A 208 8.60 -13.65 11.27
N MET A 209 9.43 -13.18 10.34
CA MET A 209 10.88 -13.27 10.45
C MET A 209 11.41 -12.40 11.60
N LEU A 210 10.91 -11.19 11.80
CA LEU A 210 11.26 -10.34 12.96
C LEU A 210 10.93 -11.01 14.29
N ASN A 211 9.86 -11.82 14.37
CA ASN A 211 9.51 -12.52 15.58
C ASN A 211 10.32 -13.81 15.80
N LYS A 212 10.76 -14.48 14.72
CA LYS A 212 11.36 -15.82 14.79
C LYS A 212 12.87 -15.87 14.65
N MET A 213 13.48 -14.84 14.01
CA MET A 213 14.93 -14.76 13.81
C MET A 213 15.65 -14.08 14.97
N PHE A 214 14.92 -13.58 15.96
CA PHE A 214 15.47 -13.04 17.20
C PHE A 214 14.94 -13.85 18.40
N PRO A 215 15.78 -14.09 19.43
CA PRO A 215 15.38 -14.90 20.57
C PRO A 215 14.19 -14.29 21.31
N PRO A 216 13.10 -15.05 21.55
CA PRO A 216 12.01 -14.56 22.38
C PRO A 216 12.45 -14.34 23.82
N ASN A 217 11.58 -13.72 24.64
CA ASN A 217 11.90 -13.48 26.04
C ASN A 217 12.22 -14.80 26.77
N GLY A 218 13.32 -14.80 27.54
CA GLY A 218 13.80 -15.98 28.25
C GLY A 218 14.66 -16.96 27.43
N ALA A 219 14.64 -16.91 26.09
CA ALA A 219 15.47 -17.78 25.26
C ALA A 219 16.85 -17.17 24.95
N SER A 220 17.84 -18.02 24.74
CA SER A 220 19.21 -17.64 24.35
C SER A 220 19.49 -17.76 22.85
N VAL A 221 18.56 -18.37 22.09
CA VAL A 221 18.69 -18.56 20.64
C VAL A 221 17.33 -18.34 19.97
N PRO A 222 17.31 -17.93 18.69
CA PRO A 222 16.09 -17.71 17.93
C PRO A 222 15.44 -19.04 17.48
N GLU A 223 14.15 -19.01 17.14
CA GLU A 223 13.42 -20.14 16.57
C GLU A 223 13.94 -20.50 15.16
N ILE A 224 14.20 -19.48 14.34
CA ILE A 224 14.76 -19.63 12.99
C ILE A 224 16.20 -19.12 13.00
N ARG A 225 17.15 -19.99 12.65
CA ARG A 225 18.57 -19.68 12.61
C ARG A 225 19.22 -20.21 11.33
N PHE A 226 20.19 -19.48 10.80
CA PHE A 226 20.96 -19.95 9.65
C PHE A 226 21.82 -21.15 10.00
N LYS A 227 21.94 -22.10 9.08
CA LYS A 227 22.80 -23.29 9.25
C LYS A 227 24.26 -22.86 9.45
N GLY A 228 24.95 -23.55 10.34
CA GLY A 228 26.38 -23.33 10.66
C GLY A 228 26.63 -22.43 11.84
N PHE A 229 25.62 -21.85 12.46
CA PHE A 229 25.74 -21.07 13.69
C PHE A 229 25.07 -21.83 14.85
N THR A 230 25.86 -22.16 15.88
CA THR A 230 25.42 -23.00 17.01
C THR A 230 25.60 -22.31 18.36
N ASP A 231 26.55 -21.37 18.44
CA ASP A 231 26.90 -20.71 19.70
C ASP A 231 25.71 -19.93 20.28
N PRO A 232 25.54 -19.93 21.61
CA PRO A 232 24.52 -19.13 22.27
C PRO A 232 24.78 -17.63 22.03
N TRP A 233 23.69 -16.86 21.90
CA TRP A 233 23.80 -15.42 21.74
C TRP A 233 24.22 -14.77 23.05
N GLU A 234 25.03 -13.73 22.94
CA GLU A 234 25.47 -12.92 24.06
C GLU A 234 24.34 -12.01 24.52
N GLN A 235 24.16 -11.88 25.84
CA GLN A 235 23.24 -10.93 26.46
C GLN A 235 24.04 -9.91 27.24
N ARG A 236 23.79 -8.61 27.00
CA ARG A 236 24.40 -7.49 27.73
C ARG A 236 23.34 -6.43 28.06
N LYS A 237 23.63 -5.60 29.08
CA LYS A 237 22.89 -4.35 29.25
C LYS A 237 23.14 -3.41 28.08
N LEU A 238 22.15 -2.59 27.74
CA LEU A 238 22.26 -1.69 26.61
C LEU A 238 23.39 -0.66 26.80
N ASP A 239 23.55 -0.12 28.00
CA ASP A 239 24.61 0.83 28.35
C ASP A 239 26.04 0.20 28.37
N GLU A 240 26.12 -1.13 28.48
CA GLU A 240 27.43 -1.84 28.34
C GLU A 240 27.80 -1.98 26.84
N ALA A 241 26.82 -2.16 25.97
CA ALA A 241 27.01 -2.39 24.53
C ALA A 241 27.07 -1.09 23.73
N PHE A 242 26.41 -0.03 24.19
CA PHE A 242 26.24 1.24 23.48
C PHE A 242 26.62 2.42 24.32
N ASP A 243 27.11 3.48 23.66
CA ASP A 243 27.33 4.80 24.20
C ASP A 243 26.16 5.72 23.90
N PHE A 244 25.75 6.53 24.88
CA PHE A 244 24.64 7.47 24.82
C PHE A 244 25.08 8.93 24.94
N THR A 245 26.34 9.22 24.68
CA THR A 245 26.91 10.58 24.85
C THR A 245 26.61 11.50 23.68
N VAL A 246 26.26 10.97 22.51
CA VAL A 246 25.93 11.78 21.33
C VAL A 246 24.63 12.54 21.60
N PRO A 247 24.65 13.89 21.59
CA PRO A 247 23.44 14.67 21.86
C PRO A 247 22.51 14.70 20.63
N ASN A 248 21.22 14.84 20.90
CA ASN A 248 20.24 15.24 19.90
C ASN A 248 20.07 16.76 19.90
N ASN A 249 19.46 17.31 18.84
CA ASN A 249 19.08 18.73 18.83
C ASN A 249 17.59 18.91 19.22
N THR A 250 17.19 20.14 19.49
CA THR A 250 15.83 20.52 19.94
C THR A 250 15.03 21.26 18.87
N LEU A 251 15.48 21.21 17.60
CA LEU A 251 14.84 21.92 16.49
C LEU A 251 13.51 21.30 16.15
N SER A 252 12.50 22.13 16.01
CA SER A 252 11.15 21.75 15.61
C SER A 252 11.04 21.48 14.11
N ARG A 253 9.93 20.88 13.67
CA ARG A 253 9.67 20.63 12.24
C ARG A 253 9.68 21.93 11.41
N ALA A 254 9.31 23.08 11.97
CA ALA A 254 9.28 24.37 11.29
C ALA A 254 10.68 24.91 10.94
N GLU A 255 11.73 24.41 11.60
CA GLU A 255 13.14 24.77 11.34
C GLU A 255 13.82 23.83 10.34
N LEU A 256 13.04 22.89 9.76
CA LEU A 256 13.48 21.94 8.76
C LEU A 256 12.88 22.25 7.38
N ASN A 257 13.62 21.93 6.31
CA ASN A 257 13.14 22.06 4.94
C ASN A 257 13.58 20.85 4.08
N GLN A 258 12.95 20.69 2.92
CA GLN A 258 13.28 19.59 1.98
C GLN A 258 14.13 20.06 0.79
N GLU A 259 14.44 21.34 0.70
CA GLU A 259 15.05 21.92 -0.50
C GLU A 259 16.57 21.89 -0.44
N SER A 260 17.17 22.52 0.60
CA SER A 260 18.63 22.65 0.70
C SER A 260 19.12 22.98 2.09
N GLY A 261 20.37 22.59 2.37
CA GLY A 261 21.09 22.85 3.61
C GLY A 261 22.39 22.06 3.66
N SER A 262 23.24 22.37 4.62
CA SER A 262 24.52 21.65 4.82
C SER A 262 24.38 20.47 5.80
N VAL A 263 23.44 20.53 6.73
CA VAL A 263 23.23 19.49 7.75
C VAL A 263 21.83 18.90 7.63
N ARG A 264 21.73 17.59 7.69
CA ARG A 264 20.47 16.83 7.67
C ARG A 264 20.06 16.44 9.08
N ASN A 265 18.72 16.33 9.28
CA ASN A 265 18.11 16.01 10.56
C ASN A 265 17.33 14.71 10.52
N VAL A 266 17.53 13.85 11.52
CA VAL A 266 16.68 12.65 11.73
C VAL A 266 15.63 13.00 12.78
N HIS A 267 14.45 13.46 12.33
CA HIS A 267 13.37 13.86 13.20
C HIS A 267 12.59 12.64 13.72
N TYR A 268 12.17 12.64 15.00
CA TYR A 268 11.45 11.50 15.61
C TYR A 268 10.21 11.06 14.83
N GLY A 269 9.40 12.01 14.34
CA GLY A 269 8.21 11.71 13.54
C GLY A 269 8.54 10.97 12.23
N ASP A 270 9.70 11.25 11.61
CA ASP A 270 10.15 10.52 10.42
C ASP A 270 10.64 9.10 10.79
N VAL A 271 11.26 8.92 11.96
CA VAL A 271 11.60 7.59 12.50
C VAL A 271 10.33 6.77 12.71
N LEU A 272 9.26 7.37 13.23
CA LEU A 272 8.02 6.67 13.49
C LEU A 272 7.28 6.24 12.23
N ILE A 273 7.22 7.09 11.20
CA ILE A 273 6.32 6.89 10.04
C ILE A 273 7.03 6.72 8.70
N LYS A 274 8.20 7.33 8.47
CA LYS A 274 8.85 7.38 7.16
C LYS A 274 9.97 6.36 7.03
N TYR A 275 10.84 6.27 8.04
CA TYR A 275 12.02 5.42 7.97
C TYR A 275 11.73 3.98 8.39
N GLY A 276 12.42 3.04 7.71
CA GLY A 276 12.45 1.64 8.09
C GLY A 276 13.38 1.36 9.28
N SER A 277 13.70 0.09 9.51
CA SER A 277 14.67 -0.31 10.53
C SER A 277 16.10 0.15 10.21
N VAL A 278 16.39 0.44 8.95
CA VAL A 278 17.68 0.95 8.45
C VAL A 278 17.41 2.22 7.66
N LEU A 279 18.13 3.28 7.95
CA LEU A 279 18.08 4.57 7.27
C LEU A 279 19.36 4.74 6.43
N ASP A 280 19.21 4.61 5.10
CA ASP A 280 20.30 4.82 4.14
C ASP A 280 20.40 6.30 3.79
N VAL A 281 21.39 6.98 4.35
CA VAL A 281 21.55 8.43 4.22
C VAL A 281 21.76 8.88 2.77
N GLN A 282 22.25 8.02 1.87
CA GLN A 282 22.42 8.38 0.47
C GLN A 282 21.15 8.24 -0.36
N ASN A 283 20.29 7.27 0.00
CA ASN A 283 19.12 6.89 -0.81
C ASN A 283 17.79 7.34 -0.20
N ASP A 284 17.75 7.59 1.12
CA ASP A 284 16.56 8.09 1.80
C ASP A 284 16.55 9.64 1.84
N GLU A 285 15.33 10.19 1.82
CA GLU A 285 15.13 11.65 1.91
C GLU A 285 15.15 12.08 3.38
N LEU A 286 16.17 12.84 3.77
CA LEU A 286 16.28 13.48 5.07
C LEU A 286 16.08 15.00 4.92
N PRO A 287 15.30 15.64 5.80
CA PRO A 287 15.15 17.08 5.79
C PRO A 287 16.47 17.76 6.17
N PHE A 288 16.71 18.92 5.60
CA PHE A 288 17.80 19.80 5.95
C PHE A 288 17.40 20.73 7.11
N ILE A 289 18.39 21.13 7.91
CA ILE A 289 18.22 22.17 8.93
C ILE A 289 18.44 23.53 8.26
N THR A 290 17.47 24.43 8.45
CA THR A 290 17.50 25.76 7.84
C THR A 290 18.56 26.65 8.50
N GLY A 291 19.46 27.23 7.71
CA GLY A 291 20.40 28.27 8.15
C GLY A 291 21.45 27.81 9.16
N ARG A 292 21.72 26.51 9.29
CA ARG A 292 22.74 25.96 10.19
C ARG A 292 23.85 25.25 9.41
N SER A 293 25.02 25.19 10.02
CA SER A 293 26.20 24.49 9.53
C SER A 293 26.61 23.37 10.50
N LYS A 294 27.54 22.50 10.10
CA LYS A 294 28.06 21.44 10.98
C LYS A 294 28.75 21.97 12.23
N ASP A 295 29.30 23.19 12.18
CA ASP A 295 29.97 23.81 13.31
C ASP A 295 29.03 24.13 14.47
N ASP A 296 27.72 24.28 14.18
CA ASP A 296 26.64 24.42 15.18
C ASP A 296 26.37 23.14 15.96
N PHE A 297 26.80 21.98 15.43
CA PHE A 297 26.52 20.64 15.96
C PHE A 297 27.78 19.85 16.36
N LYS A 298 28.81 20.52 16.91
CA LYS A 298 30.04 19.87 17.34
C LYS A 298 29.75 18.76 18.37
N GLY A 299 30.22 17.53 18.08
CA GLY A 299 29.99 16.36 18.93
C GLY A 299 28.59 15.67 18.75
N ALA A 300 27.72 16.23 17.93
CA ALA A 300 26.38 15.68 17.65
C ALA A 300 26.28 14.93 16.30
N LEU A 301 27.33 14.94 15.48
CA LEU A 301 27.30 14.27 14.18
C LEU A 301 27.17 12.75 14.33
N LEU A 302 26.24 12.20 13.56
CA LEU A 302 25.98 10.76 13.49
C LEU A 302 27.06 10.04 12.69
N GLN A 303 27.18 8.74 12.93
CA GLN A 303 28.10 7.83 12.24
C GLN A 303 27.34 6.59 11.75
N ASN A 304 27.93 5.85 10.81
CA ASN A 304 27.39 4.56 10.41
C ASN A 304 27.31 3.61 11.61
N GLY A 305 26.15 2.98 11.78
CA GLY A 305 25.85 2.09 12.90
C GLY A 305 25.22 2.78 14.11
N ASP A 306 25.10 4.12 14.14
CA ASP A 306 24.33 4.80 15.18
C ASP A 306 22.85 4.40 15.09
N ILE A 307 22.25 4.10 16.24
CA ILE A 307 20.84 3.78 16.37
C ILE A 307 20.08 5.00 16.88
N ILE A 308 19.09 5.45 16.16
CA ILE A 308 18.23 6.55 16.56
C ILE A 308 16.92 5.97 17.10
N ILE A 309 16.61 6.23 18.35
CA ILE A 309 15.39 5.81 19.02
C ILE A 309 14.44 7.01 19.11
N ALA A 310 13.23 6.90 18.61
CA ALA A 310 12.16 7.87 18.86
C ALA A 310 11.65 7.69 20.29
N ASP A 311 11.92 8.67 21.17
CA ASP A 311 11.60 8.56 22.58
C ASP A 311 10.16 8.92 22.93
N THR A 312 9.40 9.43 21.98
CA THR A 312 8.04 9.92 22.16
C THR A 312 7.15 9.56 20.99
N ALA A 313 5.94 9.05 21.25
CA ALA A 313 4.87 8.82 20.27
C ALA A 313 3.49 8.85 20.94
N GLU A 314 2.41 8.81 20.15
CA GLU A 314 1.03 8.76 20.63
C GLU A 314 0.55 7.33 20.99
N ASP A 315 1.36 6.32 20.69
CA ASP A 315 1.04 4.90 20.87
C ASP A 315 2.29 4.06 21.24
N GLU A 316 2.12 2.75 21.27
CA GLU A 316 3.18 1.78 21.58
C GLU A 316 4.32 1.73 20.52
N THR A 317 4.27 2.53 19.45
CA THR A 317 5.40 2.71 18.54
C THR A 317 6.54 3.55 19.14
N THR A 318 6.30 4.16 20.33
CA THR A 318 7.35 4.79 21.14
C THR A 318 8.52 3.82 21.32
N GLY A 319 9.74 4.27 21.07
CA GLY A 319 10.92 3.42 21.09
C GLY A 319 11.25 2.74 19.74
N LYS A 320 10.50 3.03 18.66
CA LYS A 320 10.89 2.62 17.30
C LYS A 320 12.25 3.20 16.96
N VAL A 321 13.05 2.42 16.22
CA VAL A 321 14.42 2.79 15.88
C VAL A 321 14.70 2.77 14.39
N CYS A 322 15.71 3.53 13.97
CA CYS A 322 16.41 3.32 12.71
C CYS A 322 17.93 3.30 12.91
N GLU A 323 18.62 2.39 12.23
CA GLU A 323 20.09 2.33 12.21
C GLU A 323 20.60 3.14 11.03
N ILE A 324 21.55 4.03 11.29
CA ILE A 324 22.15 4.92 10.30
C ILE A 324 23.19 4.17 9.48
N VAL A 325 23.06 4.21 8.17
CA VAL A 325 24.02 3.58 7.25
C VAL A 325 24.36 4.51 6.08
N ASN A 326 25.50 4.25 5.43
CA ASN A 326 25.89 4.91 4.18
C ASN A 326 25.97 6.44 4.29
N ILE A 327 26.51 6.94 5.39
CA ILE A 327 26.59 8.39 5.68
C ILE A 327 27.53 9.13 4.71
N GLN A 328 28.68 8.50 4.36
CA GLN A 328 29.72 9.06 3.49
C GLN A 328 30.13 10.50 3.88
N ASP A 329 29.90 11.46 2.98
CA ASP A 329 30.26 12.88 3.07
C ASP A 329 29.15 13.77 3.64
N LYS A 330 28.01 13.19 4.05
CA LYS A 330 26.86 13.97 4.55
C LYS A 330 26.97 14.21 6.06
N ASP A 331 26.71 15.43 6.47
CA ASP A 331 26.58 15.79 7.89
C ASP A 331 25.12 15.52 8.33
N VAL A 332 24.94 14.65 9.33
CA VAL A 332 23.62 14.22 9.82
C VAL A 332 23.61 14.32 11.35
N VAL A 333 22.53 14.81 11.92
CA VAL A 333 22.30 14.91 13.37
C VAL A 333 20.98 14.32 13.78
N ALA A 334 20.88 13.86 15.03
CA ALA A 334 19.65 13.41 15.64
C ALA A 334 18.78 14.61 16.04
N GLY A 335 17.48 14.53 15.76
CA GLY A 335 16.51 15.60 15.98
C GLY A 335 15.82 15.56 17.35
N LEU A 336 14.87 16.47 17.51
CA LEU A 336 14.01 16.54 18.69
C LEU A 336 13.33 15.17 18.97
N HIS A 337 13.18 14.84 20.24
CA HIS A 337 12.57 13.59 20.71
C HIS A 337 13.22 12.32 20.14
N THR A 338 14.55 12.33 20.05
CA THR A 338 15.34 11.16 19.70
C THR A 338 16.44 10.92 20.72
N MET A 339 16.85 9.65 20.87
CA MET A 339 18.04 9.24 21.60
C MET A 339 19.02 8.58 20.63
N VAL A 340 20.30 8.89 20.74
CA VAL A 340 21.35 8.23 19.95
C VAL A 340 22.01 7.15 20.79
N CYS A 341 22.06 5.93 20.25
CA CYS A 341 22.79 4.81 20.81
C CYS A 341 23.90 4.44 19.82
N ARG A 342 25.16 4.73 20.18
CA ARG A 342 26.35 4.41 19.38
C ARG A 342 26.96 3.09 19.82
N PRO A 343 27.09 2.08 18.95
CA PRO A 343 27.74 0.82 19.32
C PRO A 343 29.20 1.04 19.79
N LYS A 344 29.55 0.50 20.95
CA LYS A 344 30.94 0.55 21.45
C LYS A 344 31.89 -0.35 20.66
N ASN A 345 31.35 -1.40 20.06
CA ASN A 345 32.05 -2.34 19.20
C ASN A 345 31.44 -2.33 17.80
N LYS A 346 32.24 -2.54 16.77
CA LYS A 346 31.74 -2.67 15.39
C LYS A 346 30.78 -3.86 15.27
N THR A 347 29.59 -3.60 14.78
CA THR A 347 28.52 -4.56 14.53
C THR A 347 28.27 -4.75 13.03
N ALA A 348 27.48 -5.74 12.64
CA ALA A 348 27.04 -5.86 11.26
C ALA A 348 25.98 -4.79 10.96
N GLU A 349 26.11 -4.15 9.81
CA GLU A 349 25.27 -3.05 9.38
C GLU A 349 23.81 -3.46 9.23
N GLY A 350 22.90 -2.74 9.88
CA GLY A 350 21.45 -2.97 9.89
C GLY A 350 20.97 -3.99 10.93
N TYR A 351 21.88 -4.72 11.59
CA TYR A 351 21.48 -5.77 12.53
C TYR A 351 20.67 -5.22 13.70
N PHE A 352 21.18 -4.21 14.39
CA PHE A 352 20.51 -3.65 15.56
C PHE A 352 19.26 -2.84 15.20
N GLY A 353 19.22 -2.22 14.03
CA GLY A 353 18.02 -1.59 13.52
C GLY A 353 16.83 -2.56 13.41
N TYR A 354 17.09 -3.79 12.94
CA TYR A 354 16.06 -4.84 12.90
C TYR A 354 15.79 -5.44 14.28
N TYR A 355 16.85 -5.76 15.04
CA TYR A 355 16.70 -6.37 16.35
C TYR A 355 15.87 -5.50 17.32
N MET A 356 16.18 -4.22 17.41
CA MET A 356 15.53 -3.31 18.35
C MET A 356 14.09 -2.97 17.95
N ASN A 357 13.71 -3.15 16.67
CA ASN A 357 12.32 -3.08 16.21
C ASN A 357 11.58 -4.43 16.30
N SER A 358 12.25 -5.52 16.70
CA SER A 358 11.59 -6.82 16.90
C SER A 358 10.85 -6.85 18.24
N SER A 359 9.86 -7.74 18.36
CA SER A 359 9.19 -8.01 19.63
C SER A 359 10.15 -8.50 20.71
N SER A 360 11.26 -9.15 20.33
CA SER A 360 12.29 -9.62 21.26
C SER A 360 12.96 -8.52 22.08
N TYR A 361 13.07 -7.32 21.53
CA TYR A 361 13.60 -6.17 22.25
C TYR A 361 12.49 -5.20 22.67
N HIS A 362 11.61 -4.82 21.75
CA HIS A 362 10.63 -3.73 21.95
C HIS A 362 9.69 -3.98 23.14
N HIS A 363 9.33 -5.23 23.44
CA HIS A 363 8.47 -5.55 24.59
C HIS A 363 9.07 -5.11 25.93
N GLN A 364 10.42 -4.97 26.05
CA GLN A 364 11.06 -4.45 27.25
C GLN A 364 10.78 -2.97 27.46
N LEU A 365 10.46 -2.23 26.41
CA LEU A 365 10.19 -0.79 26.45
C LEU A 365 8.75 -0.50 26.92
N LEU A 366 7.78 -1.38 26.63
CA LEU A 366 6.37 -1.17 26.95
C LEU A 366 6.13 -0.80 28.44
N PRO A 367 6.63 -1.55 29.44
CA PRO A 367 6.45 -1.19 30.84
C PRO A 367 7.23 0.05 31.28
N LEU A 368 8.14 0.56 30.45
CA LEU A 368 8.96 1.75 30.75
C LEU A 368 8.36 3.03 30.16
N MET A 369 7.33 2.90 29.32
CA MET A 369 6.63 4.04 28.72
C MET A 369 5.82 4.78 29.77
N GLN A 370 5.87 6.11 29.73
CA GLN A 370 5.17 7.01 30.66
C GLN A 370 4.32 7.99 29.86
N GLY A 371 3.11 8.27 30.36
CA GLY A 371 2.17 9.19 29.74
C GLY A 371 0.79 8.55 29.52
N ILE A 372 -0.20 9.35 29.12
CA ILE A 372 -1.57 8.90 28.87
C ILE A 372 -1.95 9.08 27.39
N LYS A 373 -1.76 10.28 26.84
CA LYS A 373 -2.03 10.60 25.43
C LYS A 373 -0.77 10.55 24.56
N VAL A 374 0.35 10.92 25.17
CA VAL A 374 1.67 10.88 24.54
C VAL A 374 2.53 10.03 25.46
N LEU A 375 3.07 8.96 24.92
CA LEU A 375 3.98 8.06 25.61
C LEU A 375 5.41 8.52 25.41
N SER A 376 6.23 8.43 26.45
CA SER A 376 7.64 8.80 26.40
C SER A 376 8.52 7.80 27.12
N LEU A 377 9.76 7.68 26.68
CA LEU A 377 10.82 6.86 27.26
C LEU A 377 11.94 7.74 27.81
N SER A 378 12.35 7.52 29.05
CA SER A 378 13.52 8.18 29.58
C SER A 378 14.79 7.44 29.16
N LYS A 379 15.87 8.18 28.83
CA LYS A 379 17.18 7.65 28.49
C LYS A 379 17.71 6.67 29.53
N THR A 380 17.59 7.02 30.82
CA THR A 380 18.03 6.19 31.95
C THR A 380 17.30 4.83 31.99
N ASN A 381 16.01 4.79 31.65
CA ASN A 381 15.26 3.55 31.62
C ASN A 381 15.64 2.69 30.41
N VAL A 382 15.79 3.30 29.23
CA VAL A 382 16.27 2.60 28.02
C VAL A 382 17.65 1.99 28.22
N GLN A 383 18.58 2.69 28.87
CA GLN A 383 19.93 2.21 29.16
C GLN A 383 19.95 0.92 30.00
N LYS A 384 18.95 0.69 30.85
CA LYS A 384 18.84 -0.52 31.72
C LYS A 384 18.31 -1.75 30.98
N THR A 385 17.77 -1.62 29.78
CA THR A 385 17.29 -2.76 28.97
C THR A 385 18.45 -3.65 28.56
N THR A 386 18.13 -4.83 28.02
CA THR A 386 19.15 -5.80 27.60
C THR A 386 19.05 -6.04 26.11
N VAL A 387 20.20 -6.24 25.47
CA VAL A 387 20.30 -6.68 24.07
C VAL A 387 20.86 -8.08 23.99
N LYS A 388 20.33 -8.87 23.05
CA LYS A 388 20.80 -10.22 22.72
C LYS A 388 21.27 -10.24 21.28
N TYR A 389 22.48 -10.72 21.05
CA TYR A 389 23.05 -10.78 19.70
C TYR A 389 24.07 -11.89 19.55
N PRO A 390 24.24 -12.46 18.35
CA PRO A 390 25.32 -13.42 18.11
C PRO A 390 26.67 -12.72 18.14
N LYS A 391 27.68 -13.35 18.73
CA LYS A 391 29.07 -12.83 18.72
C LYS A 391 29.63 -12.81 17.30
N ASP A 392 29.24 -13.79 16.49
CA ASP A 392 29.68 -13.88 15.10
C ASP A 392 29.01 -12.83 14.23
N LYS A 393 29.80 -11.88 13.74
CA LYS A 393 29.33 -10.83 12.83
C LYS A 393 28.80 -11.36 11.50
N ALA A 394 29.24 -12.54 11.05
CA ALA A 394 28.73 -13.16 9.84
C ALA A 394 27.29 -13.61 10.04
N GLU A 395 26.90 -14.06 11.24
CA GLU A 395 25.52 -14.35 11.59
C GLU A 395 24.68 -13.07 11.62
N GLN A 396 25.16 -12.01 12.31
CA GLN A 396 24.50 -10.71 12.32
C GLN A 396 24.25 -10.20 10.89
N GLN A 397 25.26 -10.28 10.01
CA GLN A 397 25.16 -9.81 8.63
C GLN A 397 24.13 -10.62 7.83
N LYS A 398 24.11 -11.95 7.96
CA LYS A 398 23.12 -12.79 7.26
C LYS A 398 21.68 -12.47 7.68
N ILE A 399 21.46 -12.19 8.97
CA ILE A 399 20.13 -11.79 9.49
C ILE A 399 19.73 -10.44 8.89
N ALA A 400 20.63 -9.44 8.99
CA ALA A 400 20.38 -8.10 8.46
C ALA A 400 20.11 -8.12 6.94
N ASP A 401 20.93 -8.86 6.17
CA ASP A 401 20.77 -8.97 4.71
C ASP A 401 19.46 -9.66 4.31
N CYS A 402 19.06 -10.69 5.06
CA CYS A 402 17.77 -11.36 4.82
C CYS A 402 16.61 -10.38 4.97
N LEU A 403 16.55 -9.65 6.07
CA LEU A 403 15.49 -8.68 6.36
C LEU A 403 15.53 -7.48 5.39
N ARG A 404 16.72 -6.97 5.06
CA ARG A 404 16.92 -5.90 4.08
C ARG A 404 16.41 -6.29 2.68
N ARG A 405 16.65 -7.54 2.25
CA ARG A 405 16.10 -8.05 0.98
C ARG A 405 14.58 -8.08 0.98
N ILE A 406 13.97 -8.46 2.09
CA ILE A 406 12.51 -8.43 2.22
C ILE A 406 11.99 -6.99 2.12
N ASP A 407 12.61 -6.02 2.80
CA ASP A 407 12.25 -4.60 2.72
C ASP A 407 12.39 -4.04 1.30
N THR A 408 13.46 -4.40 0.60
CA THR A 408 13.67 -4.02 -0.80
C THR A 408 12.54 -4.55 -1.70
N LEU A 409 12.11 -5.80 -1.49
CA LEU A 409 10.99 -6.38 -2.25
C LEU A 409 9.65 -5.72 -1.91
N ILE A 410 9.39 -5.43 -0.64
CA ILE A 410 8.18 -4.69 -0.20
C ILE A 410 8.11 -3.34 -0.91
N THR A 411 9.17 -2.53 -0.83
CA THR A 411 9.25 -1.22 -1.48
C THR A 411 9.09 -1.33 -3.01
N LEU A 412 9.72 -2.33 -3.64
CA LEU A 412 9.59 -2.55 -5.08
C LEU A 412 8.14 -2.86 -5.49
N HIS A 413 7.44 -3.73 -4.74
CA HIS A 413 6.06 -4.07 -5.04
C HIS A 413 5.11 -2.91 -4.78
N GLN A 414 5.32 -2.13 -3.72
CA GLN A 414 4.56 -0.92 -3.42
C GLN A 414 4.69 0.12 -4.54
N ARG A 415 5.91 0.46 -4.95
CA ARG A 415 6.16 1.41 -6.06
C ARG A 415 5.54 0.94 -7.39
N LYS A 416 5.57 -0.37 -7.66
CA LYS A 416 4.93 -0.92 -8.86
C LYS A 416 3.40 -0.82 -8.78
N LEU A 417 2.82 -1.07 -7.61
CA LEU A 417 1.40 -0.93 -7.36
C LEU A 417 0.93 0.50 -7.62
N GLU A 418 1.56 1.48 -6.97
CA GLU A 418 1.28 2.91 -7.15
C GLU A 418 1.40 3.34 -8.62
N LYS A 419 2.47 2.91 -9.30
CA LYS A 419 2.67 3.20 -10.73
C LYS A 419 1.56 2.62 -11.60
N LEU A 420 1.12 1.38 -11.36
CA LEU A 420 0.05 0.74 -12.13
C LEU A 420 -1.32 1.43 -11.87
N GLN A 421 -1.60 1.80 -10.62
CA GLN A 421 -2.81 2.54 -10.27
C GLN A 421 -2.84 3.91 -10.97
N ASN A 422 -1.73 4.65 -10.95
CA ASN A 422 -1.60 5.93 -11.62
C ASN A 422 -1.75 5.81 -13.15
N ILE A 423 -1.17 4.75 -13.76
CA ILE A 423 -1.34 4.46 -15.19
C ILE A 423 -2.81 4.17 -15.48
N LYS A 424 -3.47 3.30 -14.70
CA LYS A 424 -4.90 2.99 -14.87
C LYS A 424 -5.74 4.26 -14.83
N LYS A 425 -5.57 5.07 -13.78
CA LYS A 425 -6.29 6.35 -13.61
C LYS A 425 -6.09 7.28 -14.81
N SER A 426 -4.84 7.53 -15.20
CA SER A 426 -4.52 8.42 -16.33
C SER A 426 -5.06 7.91 -17.67
N CYS A 427 -5.06 6.58 -17.90
CA CYS A 427 -5.64 6.01 -19.10
C CYS A 427 -7.16 6.16 -19.12
N LEU A 428 -7.85 5.91 -18.00
CA LEU A 428 -9.30 6.09 -17.89
C LEU A 428 -9.69 7.56 -18.14
N GLU A 429 -8.99 8.51 -17.52
CA GLU A 429 -9.26 9.94 -17.71
C GLU A 429 -9.06 10.42 -19.15
N LYS A 430 -8.12 9.84 -19.90
CA LYS A 430 -7.81 10.26 -21.28
C LYS A 430 -8.60 9.54 -22.35
N MET A 431 -9.07 8.33 -22.07
CA MET A 431 -9.79 7.51 -23.05
C MET A 431 -11.29 7.73 -23.01
N PHE A 432 -11.87 8.03 -21.86
CA PHE A 432 -13.31 8.22 -21.68
C PHE A 432 -13.69 9.71 -21.49
N VAL A 433 -13.27 10.53 -22.45
CA VAL A 433 -13.50 11.98 -22.45
C VAL A 433 -14.88 12.33 -23.05
#